data_9fa60c533247d9568f185bb28bafffc9
#
_entry.id   9fa60c533247d9568f185bb28bafffc9
#
_cell.length_a   1.000
_cell.length_b   1.000
_cell.length_c   1.000
_cell.angle_alpha   90.00
_cell.angle_beta   90.00
_cell.angle_gamma   90.00
#
_symmetry.space_group_name_H-M   'P 1'
#
loop_
_entity.id
_entity.type
_entity.pdbx_description
1 polymer ?
#
loop_
_entity_poly.entity_id
_entity_poly.type
_entity_poly.pdbx_seq_one_letter_code
_entity_poly.pdbx_strand_id
1 'polypeptide(L)'
;ARQTADAIELKSSKVCVTFDAATGMIRHITSGETEVPFKDGPVAVGMKMRYEPSLSYTRHSSDGAIYCAKYKGAADSIVWRLTNEGLLYMDAILLNRGSGGSGFDDAFMDSQIFNLGLTFSYPEQNCSGMKWMGRGPYRVWKNRIAGTNYGIWNKDYNNTITGESFENLIYPEFKGYHANLYWATLEGEKTSFTVYSRNDGIFFRVFTPEEPAGRVKDTMPAFPEGDLSFLLDIPAICSFKP
;
A
#
# COMPACT_ATOMS: atom_id res chain seq x y z
N ALA A 1 -13.32 19.76 6.68
CA ALA A 1 -13.91 18.66 5.90
C ALA A 1 -15.19 19.14 5.22
N ARG A 2 -15.44 18.67 4.03
CA ARG A 2 -16.68 18.91 3.27
C ARG A 2 -17.15 17.58 2.69
N GLN A 3 -18.45 17.34 2.73
CA GLN A 3 -19.05 16.15 2.11
C GLN A 3 -20.16 16.60 1.15
N THR A 4 -20.17 16.03 -0.04
CA THR A 4 -21.17 16.19 -1.08
C THR A 4 -21.73 14.81 -1.47
N ALA A 5 -22.67 14.74 -2.40
CA ALA A 5 -23.20 13.47 -2.91
C ALA A 5 -22.09 12.61 -3.57
N ASP A 6 -21.12 13.25 -4.25
CA ASP A 6 -20.14 12.56 -5.09
C ASP A 6 -18.74 12.51 -4.48
N ALA A 7 -18.44 13.35 -3.49
CA ALA A 7 -17.09 13.48 -2.96
C ALA A 7 -17.06 13.86 -1.49
N ILE A 8 -15.98 13.40 -0.83
CA ILE A 8 -15.60 13.80 0.53
C ILE A 8 -14.25 14.49 0.42
N GLU A 9 -14.14 15.70 0.95
CA GLU A 9 -12.93 16.52 0.87
C GLU A 9 -12.39 16.80 2.27
N LEU A 10 -11.11 16.50 2.48
CA LEU A 10 -10.33 17.00 3.60
C LEU A 10 -9.34 18.05 3.06
N LYS A 11 -9.32 19.23 3.66
CA LYS A 11 -8.49 20.33 3.20
C LYS A 11 -7.80 21.03 4.36
N SER A 12 -6.51 21.25 4.22
CA SER A 12 -5.67 22.15 5.02
C SER A 12 -5.27 23.37 4.20
N SER A 13 -4.40 24.21 4.73
CA SER A 13 -3.81 25.32 3.96
C SER A 13 -2.86 24.87 2.84
N LYS A 14 -2.34 23.63 2.92
CA LYS A 14 -1.30 23.11 2.02
C LYS A 14 -1.76 21.92 1.20
N VAL A 15 -2.60 21.06 1.76
CA VAL A 15 -2.97 19.78 1.16
C VAL A 15 -4.48 19.67 1.07
N CYS A 16 -4.95 19.14 -0.06
CA CYS A 16 -6.33 18.75 -0.26
C CYS A 16 -6.38 17.27 -0.67
N VAL A 17 -7.23 16.50 0.00
CA VAL A 17 -7.48 15.09 -0.30
C VAL A 17 -8.95 14.93 -0.59
N THR A 18 -9.26 14.39 -1.76
CA THR A 18 -10.63 14.10 -2.20
C THR A 18 -10.83 12.60 -2.28
N PHE A 19 -11.89 12.13 -1.65
CA PHE A 19 -12.34 10.74 -1.70
C PHE A 19 -13.63 10.63 -2.51
N ASP A 20 -13.80 9.50 -3.15
CA ASP A 20 -15.04 9.12 -3.79
C ASP A 20 -16.09 8.76 -2.74
N ALA A 21 -17.27 9.42 -2.79
CA ALA A 21 -18.31 9.20 -1.80
C ALA A 21 -19.04 7.84 -1.93
N ALA A 22 -18.94 7.19 -3.09
CA ALA A 22 -19.55 5.88 -3.31
C ALA A 22 -18.62 4.72 -2.91
N THR A 23 -17.31 4.90 -2.98
CA THR A 23 -16.32 3.85 -2.74
C THR A 23 -15.46 4.07 -1.50
N GLY A 24 -15.37 5.31 -1.00
CA GLY A 24 -14.48 5.70 0.10
C GLY A 24 -13.00 5.76 -0.26
N MET A 25 -12.64 5.55 -1.54
CA MET A 25 -11.27 5.53 -2.01
C MET A 25 -10.75 6.94 -2.30
N ILE A 26 -9.44 7.12 -2.21
CA ILE A 26 -8.78 8.34 -2.67
C ILE A 26 -9.03 8.50 -4.16
N ARG A 27 -9.52 9.68 -4.54
CA ARG A 27 -9.70 10.08 -5.93
C ARG A 27 -8.58 11.01 -6.37
N HIS A 28 -8.17 11.92 -5.48
CA HIS A 28 -7.21 12.98 -5.82
C HIS A 28 -6.52 13.53 -4.58
N ILE A 29 -5.22 13.80 -4.68
CA ILE A 29 -4.43 14.47 -3.65
C ILE A 29 -3.67 15.61 -4.30
N THR A 30 -3.73 16.80 -3.70
CA THR A 30 -2.90 17.93 -4.11
C THR A 30 -2.11 18.50 -2.94
N SER A 31 -0.90 18.96 -3.23
CA SER A 31 -0.07 19.75 -2.32
C SER A 31 0.23 21.10 -3.00
N GLY A 32 -0.45 22.14 -2.55
CA GLY A 32 -0.51 23.40 -3.29
C GLY A 32 -1.17 23.17 -4.66
N GLU A 33 -0.47 23.55 -5.73
CA GLU A 33 -0.90 23.34 -7.13
C GLU A 33 -0.41 22.00 -7.73
N THR A 34 0.36 21.22 -6.97
CA THR A 34 0.97 19.98 -7.46
C THR A 34 0.11 18.78 -7.12
N GLU A 35 -0.23 17.99 -8.12
CA GLU A 35 -0.90 16.69 -7.91
C GLU A 35 0.10 15.65 -7.40
N VAL A 36 -0.29 14.94 -6.34
CA VAL A 36 0.37 13.72 -5.88
C VAL A 36 -0.42 12.54 -6.45
N PRO A 37 0.13 11.78 -7.38
CA PRO A 37 -0.63 10.82 -8.19
C PRO A 37 -0.92 9.49 -7.46
N PHE A 38 -1.12 9.54 -6.16
CA PHE A 38 -1.48 8.43 -5.29
C PHE A 38 -3.00 8.35 -5.18
N LYS A 39 -3.62 7.25 -5.60
CA LYS A 39 -5.07 7.15 -5.74
C LYS A 39 -5.59 5.71 -5.69
N ASP A 40 -6.89 5.55 -5.91
CA ASP A 40 -7.61 4.28 -6.08
C ASP A 40 -7.32 3.26 -4.96
N GLY A 41 -7.36 3.76 -3.74
CA GLY A 41 -7.21 2.97 -2.54
C GLY A 41 -7.77 3.71 -1.33
N PRO A 42 -7.74 3.05 -0.19
CA PRO A 42 -7.22 1.71 0.09
C PRO A 42 -8.14 0.58 -0.39
N VAL A 43 -7.53 -0.47 -0.93
CA VAL A 43 -8.20 -1.74 -1.23
C VAL A 43 -7.54 -2.84 -0.40
N ALA A 44 -8.34 -3.71 0.21
CA ALA A 44 -7.80 -4.83 0.97
C ALA A 44 -7.15 -5.87 0.05
N VAL A 45 -6.02 -6.41 0.47
CA VAL A 45 -5.31 -7.47 -0.23
C VAL A 45 -5.54 -8.78 0.51
N GLY A 46 -5.88 -9.84 -0.24
CA GLY A 46 -6.14 -11.17 0.31
C GLY A 46 -7.52 -11.35 0.95
N MET A 47 -8.29 -10.28 1.11
CA MET A 47 -9.64 -10.31 1.68
C MET A 47 -10.49 -9.23 1.00
N LYS A 48 -11.82 -9.44 0.99
CA LYS A 48 -12.76 -8.46 0.44
C LYS A 48 -13.22 -7.49 1.52
N MET A 49 -13.39 -6.24 1.17
CA MET A 49 -14.07 -5.24 2.00
C MET A 49 -15.10 -4.49 1.17
N ARG A 50 -16.21 -4.12 1.83
CA ARG A 50 -17.28 -3.34 1.22
C ARG A 50 -17.48 -2.05 1.98
N TYR A 51 -17.38 -0.95 1.28
CA TYR A 51 -17.60 0.38 1.84
C TYR A 51 -19.09 0.58 2.23
N GLU A 52 -19.32 1.22 3.37
CA GLU A 52 -20.64 1.53 3.94
C GLU A 52 -20.82 3.07 4.02
N PRO A 53 -21.29 3.71 2.95
CA PRO A 53 -21.36 5.17 2.89
C PRO A 53 -22.30 5.77 3.96
N SER A 54 -23.41 5.10 4.28
CA SER A 54 -24.39 5.56 5.27
C SER A 54 -23.86 5.58 6.70
N LEU A 55 -22.78 4.82 6.99
CA LEU A 55 -22.15 4.75 8.31
C LEU A 55 -20.87 5.58 8.36
N SER A 56 -20.40 6.06 7.20
CA SER A 56 -19.19 6.87 7.07
C SER A 56 -19.50 8.34 7.38
N TYR A 57 -18.54 9.04 7.96
CA TYR A 57 -18.75 10.42 8.38
C TYR A 57 -17.48 11.25 8.37
N THR A 58 -17.66 12.56 8.30
CA THR A 58 -16.58 13.54 8.49
C THR A 58 -16.77 14.31 9.80
N ARG A 59 -15.68 14.76 10.39
CA ARG A 59 -15.70 15.69 11.53
C ARG A 59 -14.51 16.63 11.50
N HIS A 60 -14.66 17.77 12.14
CA HIS A 60 -13.55 18.67 12.45
C HIS A 60 -12.96 18.31 13.81
N SER A 61 -11.68 18.54 13.97
CA SER A 61 -10.95 18.51 15.24
C SER A 61 -10.17 19.80 15.40
N SER A 62 -9.66 20.06 16.60
CA SER A 62 -8.78 21.24 16.85
C SER A 62 -7.52 21.23 15.99
N ASP A 63 -7.07 20.03 15.56
CA ASP A 63 -5.84 19.78 14.81
C ASP A 63 -6.08 19.56 13.30
N GLY A 64 -7.32 19.62 12.84
CA GLY A 64 -7.61 19.45 11.42
C GLY A 64 -8.95 18.81 11.10
N ALA A 65 -8.97 18.00 10.07
CA ALA A 65 -10.16 17.33 9.54
C ALA A 65 -10.02 15.82 9.56
N ILE A 66 -11.12 15.13 9.85
CA ILE A 66 -11.15 13.67 9.95
C ILE A 66 -12.26 13.14 9.02
N TYR A 67 -11.95 12.07 8.30
CA TYR A 67 -12.91 11.24 7.59
C TYR A 67 -12.80 9.81 8.11
N CYS A 68 -13.90 9.28 8.61
CA CYS A 68 -14.02 7.89 9.03
C CYS A 68 -14.81 7.12 7.97
N ALA A 69 -14.13 6.32 7.19
CA ALA A 69 -14.73 5.40 6.23
C ALA A 69 -15.06 4.09 6.93
N LYS A 70 -16.32 3.67 6.90
CA LYS A 70 -16.79 2.41 7.48
C LYS A 70 -16.91 1.34 6.41
N TYR A 71 -16.56 0.11 6.81
CA TYR A 71 -16.54 -1.06 5.92
C TYR A 71 -17.20 -2.26 6.60
N LYS A 72 -17.54 -3.25 5.78
CA LYS A 72 -17.84 -4.64 6.18
C LYS A 72 -16.83 -5.58 5.53
N GLY A 73 -16.55 -6.69 6.19
CA GLY A 73 -15.60 -7.70 5.71
C GLY A 73 -14.22 -7.51 6.31
N ALA A 74 -13.19 -7.36 5.49
CA ALA A 74 -11.78 -7.33 5.88
C ALA A 74 -11.39 -6.14 6.78
N ALA A 75 -12.15 -5.07 6.74
CA ALA A 75 -11.93 -3.90 7.58
C ALA A 75 -13.23 -3.50 8.31
N ASP A 76 -13.11 -2.95 9.52
CA ASP A 76 -14.18 -2.23 10.20
C ASP A 76 -14.20 -0.77 9.78
N SER A 77 -13.05 -0.14 9.81
CA SER A 77 -12.93 1.28 9.47
C SER A 77 -11.52 1.64 9.02
N ILE A 78 -11.47 2.68 8.20
CA ILE A 78 -10.25 3.38 7.85
C ILE A 78 -10.47 4.85 8.18
N VAL A 79 -9.66 5.37 9.08
CA VAL A 79 -9.74 6.74 9.57
C VAL A 79 -8.64 7.56 8.92
N TRP A 80 -9.04 8.56 8.16
CA TRP A 80 -8.17 9.55 7.57
C TRP A 80 -8.18 10.82 8.42
N ARG A 81 -7.02 11.33 8.77
CA ARG A 81 -6.87 12.59 9.48
C ARG A 81 -5.87 13.48 8.73
N LEU A 82 -6.34 14.61 8.25
CA LEU A 82 -5.50 15.64 7.67
C LEU A 82 -5.31 16.75 8.70
N THR A 83 -4.06 16.98 9.13
CA THR A 83 -3.74 18.05 10.07
C THR A 83 -3.74 19.42 9.41
N ASN A 84 -3.77 20.48 10.20
CA ASN A 84 -3.69 21.85 9.71
C ASN A 84 -2.35 22.12 8.99
N GLU A 85 -1.26 21.42 9.39
CA GLU A 85 0.07 21.50 8.78
C GLU A 85 0.16 20.75 7.44
N GLY A 86 -0.84 19.92 7.11
CA GLY A 86 -0.89 19.17 5.86
C GLY A 86 -0.33 17.74 5.96
N LEU A 87 -0.22 17.16 7.15
CA LEU A 87 0.11 15.74 7.32
C LEU A 87 -1.16 14.89 7.21
N LEU A 88 -1.14 13.92 6.31
CA LEU A 88 -2.22 12.96 6.15
C LEU A 88 -1.90 11.66 6.89
N TYR A 89 -2.73 11.30 7.86
CA TYR A 89 -2.66 10.04 8.58
C TYR A 89 -3.72 9.08 8.08
N MET A 90 -3.41 7.79 8.07
CA MET A 90 -4.35 6.71 7.82
C MET A 90 -4.23 5.67 8.93
N ASP A 91 -5.32 5.39 9.60
CA ASP A 91 -5.43 4.32 10.60
C ASP A 91 -6.49 3.33 10.13
N ALA A 92 -6.09 2.08 9.88
CA ALA A 92 -6.97 1.02 9.43
C ALA A 92 -7.19 -0.02 10.54
N ILE A 93 -8.44 -0.36 10.83
CA ILE A 93 -8.81 -1.48 11.69
C ILE A 93 -9.17 -2.65 10.78
N LEU A 94 -8.22 -3.56 10.60
CA LEU A 94 -8.42 -4.79 9.86
C LEU A 94 -8.96 -5.87 10.81
N LEU A 95 -9.97 -6.60 10.36
CA LEU A 95 -10.61 -7.65 11.12
C LEU A 95 -9.99 -8.99 10.72
N ASN A 96 -9.10 -9.52 11.54
CA ASN A 96 -8.73 -10.94 11.49
C ASN A 96 -9.61 -11.70 12.46
N ARG A 97 -10.78 -12.14 12.02
CA ARG A 97 -11.54 -13.13 12.77
C ARG A 97 -11.01 -14.50 12.39
N GLY A 98 -10.08 -15.01 13.21
CA GLY A 98 -9.50 -16.33 13.01
C GLY A 98 -10.56 -17.42 12.79
N SER A 99 -10.17 -18.51 12.20
CA SER A 99 -10.92 -19.66 11.71
C SER A 99 -11.85 -20.40 12.70
N GLY A 100 -12.34 -19.75 13.75
CA GLY A 100 -13.16 -20.37 14.80
C GLY A 100 -14.44 -19.61 15.16
N GLY A 101 -14.79 -18.52 14.51
CA GLY A 101 -16.00 -17.73 14.81
C GLY A 101 -17.10 -17.97 13.80
N SER A 102 -18.18 -18.58 14.23
CA SER A 102 -19.46 -18.64 13.50
C SER A 102 -19.97 -17.23 13.21
N GLY A 103 -19.70 -16.68 12.03
CA GLY A 103 -20.17 -15.36 11.64
C GLY A 103 -19.33 -14.65 10.59
N PHE A 104 -18.32 -15.30 10.01
CA PHE A 104 -17.73 -14.85 8.76
C PHE A 104 -18.56 -15.39 7.61
N ASP A 105 -19.05 -14.45 6.82
CA ASP A 105 -19.55 -14.78 5.50
C ASP A 105 -18.32 -15.20 4.68
N ASP A 106 -18.20 -16.47 4.29
CA ASP A 106 -17.11 -17.03 3.47
C ASP A 106 -16.91 -16.23 2.18
N ALA A 107 -17.89 -15.40 1.81
CA ALA A 107 -17.85 -14.46 0.69
C ALA A 107 -16.76 -13.37 0.79
N PHE A 108 -16.20 -13.14 1.99
CA PHE A 108 -15.15 -12.13 2.22
C PHE A 108 -13.73 -12.69 2.31
N MET A 109 -13.57 -14.02 2.29
CA MET A 109 -12.26 -14.67 2.37
C MET A 109 -11.92 -15.33 1.04
N ASP A 110 -10.74 -15.10 0.52
CA ASP A 110 -10.16 -15.96 -0.49
C ASP A 110 -9.64 -17.24 0.19
N SER A 111 -9.71 -18.36 -0.51
CA SER A 111 -9.32 -19.68 0.02
C SER A 111 -7.86 -19.76 0.47
N GLN A 112 -7.02 -18.84 0.00
CA GLN A 112 -5.61 -18.70 0.37
C GLN A 112 -5.22 -17.23 0.42
N ILE A 113 -4.81 -16.76 1.60
CA ILE A 113 -4.31 -15.38 1.79
C ILE A 113 -2.79 -15.41 1.71
N PHE A 114 -2.23 -14.95 0.61
CA PHE A 114 -0.79 -14.82 0.43
C PHE A 114 -0.24 -13.46 0.85
N ASN A 115 -1.06 -12.42 0.71
CA ASN A 115 -0.74 -11.05 1.09
C ASN A 115 -1.83 -10.53 2.01
N LEU A 116 -1.46 -9.80 3.06
CA LEU A 116 -2.41 -9.21 3.99
C LEU A 116 -2.10 -7.75 4.21
N GLY A 117 -3.00 -6.86 3.85
CA GLY A 117 -2.88 -5.42 4.05
C GLY A 117 -3.70 -4.60 3.08
N LEU A 118 -3.20 -3.43 2.72
CA LEU A 118 -3.88 -2.45 1.88
C LEU A 118 -3.02 -2.07 0.69
N THR A 119 -3.67 -1.86 -0.46
CA THR A 119 -3.01 -1.45 -1.71
C THR A 119 -3.64 -0.19 -2.30
N PHE A 120 -2.87 0.48 -3.15
CA PHE A 120 -3.20 1.75 -3.80
C PHE A 120 -2.64 1.75 -5.22
N SER A 121 -3.22 2.60 -6.08
CA SER A 121 -2.68 2.88 -7.40
C SER A 121 -1.69 4.05 -7.37
N TYR A 122 -0.65 3.90 -8.13
CA TYR A 122 0.37 4.93 -8.39
C TYR A 122 0.97 4.71 -9.78
N PRO A 123 1.00 5.72 -10.66
CA PRO A 123 1.52 5.55 -12.02
C PRO A 123 3.03 5.32 -11.97
N GLU A 124 3.44 4.11 -12.28
CA GLU A 124 4.83 3.64 -12.21
C GLU A 124 5.81 4.51 -13.00
N GLN A 125 5.37 5.02 -14.15
CA GLN A 125 6.16 5.93 -14.99
C GLN A 125 6.55 7.26 -14.31
N ASN A 126 5.91 7.62 -13.20
CA ASN A 126 6.28 8.80 -12.42
C ASN A 126 7.37 8.52 -11.39
N CYS A 127 7.76 7.25 -11.22
CA CYS A 127 8.77 6.86 -10.25
C CYS A 127 10.17 6.87 -10.88
N SER A 128 11.07 7.65 -10.31
CA SER A 128 12.48 7.70 -10.68
C SER A 128 13.40 7.00 -9.69
N GLY A 129 12.92 6.78 -8.46
CA GLY A 129 13.70 6.13 -7.41
C GLY A 129 12.95 6.01 -6.10
N MET A 130 13.63 5.44 -5.12
CA MET A 130 13.12 5.32 -3.77
C MET A 130 14.25 5.46 -2.74
N LYS A 131 13.96 6.19 -1.68
CA LYS A 131 14.79 6.24 -0.48
C LYS A 131 13.97 5.73 0.70
N TRP A 132 14.53 4.83 1.50
CA TRP A 132 13.77 4.27 2.63
C TRP A 132 14.65 3.93 3.83
N MET A 133 14.02 3.91 4.99
CA MET A 133 14.56 3.34 6.20
C MET A 133 13.81 2.05 6.51
N GLY A 134 14.54 0.95 6.59
CA GLY A 134 14.04 -0.39 6.80
C GLY A 134 15.09 -1.43 6.50
N ARG A 135 14.66 -2.66 6.22
CA ARG A 135 15.59 -3.69 5.75
C ARG A 135 15.88 -3.50 4.26
N GLY A 136 17.15 -3.66 3.90
CA GLY A 136 17.63 -3.51 2.55
C GLY A 136 19.05 -4.05 2.38
N PRO A 137 19.71 -3.78 1.24
CA PRO A 137 19.21 -3.05 0.07
C PRO A 137 18.26 -3.86 -0.83
N TYR A 138 18.07 -5.15 -0.53
CA TYR A 138 17.41 -6.12 -1.38
C TYR A 138 15.91 -6.21 -1.11
N ARG A 139 15.12 -6.49 -2.13
CA ARG A 139 13.75 -6.96 -1.95
C ARG A 139 13.73 -8.31 -1.24
N VAL A 140 12.66 -8.64 -0.59
CA VAL A 140 12.53 -9.82 0.25
C VAL A 140 11.32 -10.67 -0.12
N TRP A 141 11.31 -11.89 0.41
CA TRP A 141 10.15 -12.74 0.61
C TRP A 141 10.09 -13.13 2.08
N LYS A 142 8.93 -13.56 2.58
CA LYS A 142 8.76 -13.91 4.00
C LYS A 142 9.84 -14.85 4.54
N ASN A 143 10.24 -15.84 3.76
CA ASN A 143 11.26 -16.83 4.10
C ASN A 143 12.66 -16.48 3.57
N ARG A 144 12.88 -15.28 3.03
CA ARG A 144 14.16 -14.82 2.46
C ARG A 144 14.44 -13.38 2.86
N ILE A 145 14.60 -13.17 4.14
CA ILE A 145 14.96 -11.87 4.75
C ILE A 145 16.45 -11.87 5.15
N ALA A 146 17.06 -13.04 5.31
CA ALA A 146 18.48 -13.15 5.61
C ALA A 146 19.34 -12.49 4.50
N GLY A 147 20.38 -11.76 4.93
CA GLY A 147 21.22 -10.97 4.03
C GLY A 147 20.81 -9.50 3.91
N THR A 148 19.64 -9.14 4.44
CA THR A 148 19.26 -7.73 4.58
C THR A 148 19.65 -7.18 5.94
N ASN A 149 20.02 -5.89 5.98
CA ASN A 149 20.35 -5.17 7.20
C ASN A 149 19.41 -3.97 7.38
N TYR A 150 19.28 -3.50 8.61
CA TYR A 150 18.66 -2.22 8.88
C TYR A 150 19.55 -1.07 8.43
N GLY A 151 18.96 -0.10 7.75
CA GLY A 151 19.67 1.06 7.28
C GLY A 151 18.78 2.06 6.57
N ILE A 152 19.41 3.12 6.08
CA ILE A 152 18.80 4.04 5.13
C ILE A 152 19.40 3.69 3.77
N TRP A 153 18.52 3.39 2.85
CA TRP A 153 18.86 2.92 1.51
C TRP A 153 18.35 3.91 0.48
N ASN A 154 19.05 3.99 -0.63
CA ASN A 154 18.66 4.78 -1.79
C ASN A 154 18.84 3.94 -3.04
N LYS A 155 17.90 4.01 -3.97
CA LYS A 155 17.92 3.22 -5.18
C LYS A 155 17.17 3.91 -6.31
N ASP A 156 17.83 4.00 -7.45
CA ASP A 156 17.21 4.43 -8.69
C ASP A 156 16.23 3.35 -9.17
N TYR A 157 15.14 3.81 -9.80
CA TYR A 157 14.17 2.90 -10.40
C TYR A 157 14.85 2.00 -11.42
N ASN A 158 14.54 0.72 -11.37
CA ASN A 158 14.84 -0.23 -12.42
C ASN A 158 13.73 -1.26 -12.56
N ASN A 159 13.58 -1.81 -13.76
CA ASN A 159 12.56 -2.81 -14.09
C ASN A 159 13.13 -4.24 -14.16
N THR A 160 14.29 -4.47 -13.58
CA THR A 160 14.94 -5.78 -13.59
C THR A 160 14.30 -6.73 -12.59
N ILE A 161 14.14 -7.97 -12.95
CA ILE A 161 13.61 -9.02 -12.08
C ILE A 161 14.52 -10.24 -12.01
N THR A 162 14.31 -11.06 -10.99
CA THR A 162 14.99 -12.35 -10.86
C THR A 162 14.74 -13.23 -12.08
N GLY A 163 15.80 -13.73 -12.69
CA GLY A 163 15.74 -14.59 -13.88
C GLY A 163 15.99 -13.85 -15.19
N GLU A 164 16.24 -12.54 -15.16
CA GLU A 164 16.85 -11.84 -16.27
C GLU A 164 18.23 -12.42 -16.62
N SER A 165 18.67 -12.20 -17.87
CA SER A 165 20.02 -12.57 -18.27
C SER A 165 21.03 -11.78 -17.45
N PHE A 166 22.19 -12.38 -17.20
CA PHE A 166 23.25 -11.74 -16.41
C PHE A 166 23.68 -10.38 -16.99
N GLU A 167 23.59 -10.22 -18.29
CA GLU A 167 23.93 -8.98 -19.00
C GLU A 167 22.95 -7.83 -18.73
N ASN A 168 21.69 -8.18 -18.47
CA ASN A 168 20.60 -7.20 -18.25
C ASN A 168 20.21 -7.07 -16.78
N LEU A 169 20.80 -7.90 -15.92
CA LEU A 169 20.46 -7.92 -14.50
C LEU A 169 21.01 -6.69 -13.79
N ILE A 170 20.14 -5.85 -13.24
CA ILE A 170 20.50 -4.79 -12.31
C ILE A 170 20.16 -5.26 -10.90
N TYR A 171 21.15 -5.32 -10.06
CA TYR A 171 21.04 -5.82 -8.70
C TYR A 171 21.47 -4.76 -7.69
N PRO A 172 20.70 -4.52 -6.61
CA PRO A 172 19.45 -5.18 -6.25
C PRO A 172 18.27 -4.67 -7.08
N GLU A 173 17.23 -5.51 -7.25
CA GLU A 173 16.01 -5.17 -7.98
C GLU A 173 15.17 -4.16 -7.20
N PHE A 174 14.48 -3.28 -7.94
CA PHE A 174 13.65 -2.21 -7.36
C PHE A 174 12.26 -2.72 -6.95
N LYS A 175 11.59 -3.40 -7.86
CA LYS A 175 10.20 -3.85 -7.69
C LYS A 175 10.09 -5.03 -6.73
N GLY A 176 9.04 -5.07 -5.95
CA GLY A 176 8.73 -6.14 -5.02
C GLY A 176 8.62 -5.69 -3.57
N TYR A 177 8.81 -6.62 -2.62
CA TYR A 177 8.61 -6.38 -1.20
C TYR A 177 9.88 -5.88 -0.51
N HIS A 178 9.71 -4.85 0.33
CA HIS A 178 10.73 -4.32 1.24
C HIS A 178 10.25 -4.49 2.68
N ALA A 179 11.09 -5.02 3.55
CA ALA A 179 10.68 -5.39 4.90
C ALA A 179 10.94 -4.30 5.94
N ASN A 180 10.11 -4.31 6.98
CA ASN A 180 10.28 -3.49 8.18
C ASN A 180 10.44 -2.00 7.86
N LEU A 181 9.48 -1.47 7.12
CA LEU A 181 9.45 -0.08 6.72
C LEU A 181 9.21 0.82 7.93
N TYR A 182 10.09 1.80 8.13
CA TYR A 182 9.84 2.94 8.99
C TYR A 182 9.36 4.15 8.20
N TRP A 183 10.03 4.44 7.10
CA TRP A 183 9.59 5.43 6.13
C TRP A 183 10.14 5.10 4.75
N ALA A 184 9.43 5.56 3.72
CA ALA A 184 9.90 5.55 2.35
C ALA A 184 9.49 6.84 1.66
N THR A 185 10.42 7.40 0.90
CA THR A 185 10.16 8.46 -0.08
C THR A 185 10.19 7.83 -1.46
N LEU A 186 9.07 7.88 -2.16
CA LEU A 186 9.04 7.56 -3.57
C LEU A 186 9.35 8.83 -4.34
N GLU A 187 10.42 8.76 -5.12
CA GLU A 187 10.95 9.91 -5.87
C GLU A 187 10.36 9.92 -7.27
N GLY A 188 10.02 11.09 -7.75
CA GLY A 188 9.50 11.29 -9.10
C GLY A 188 9.99 12.62 -9.67
N GLU A 189 9.95 12.74 -10.99
CA GLU A 189 10.43 13.94 -11.68
C GLU A 189 9.68 15.22 -11.28
N LYS A 190 8.36 15.11 -11.08
CA LYS A 190 7.50 16.25 -10.76
C LYS A 190 7.11 16.31 -9.29
N THR A 191 6.94 15.16 -8.67
CA THR A 191 6.39 15.06 -7.32
C THR A 191 7.00 13.86 -6.63
N SER A 192 7.50 14.08 -5.42
CA SER A 192 7.89 13.02 -4.50
C SER A 192 6.96 13.03 -3.30
N PHE A 193 6.70 11.87 -2.73
CA PHE A 193 5.97 11.79 -1.47
C PHE A 193 6.66 10.84 -0.49
N THR A 194 6.45 11.09 0.79
CA THR A 194 7.01 10.26 1.86
C THR A 194 5.89 9.66 2.68
N VAL A 195 6.01 8.36 2.94
CA VAL A 195 5.15 7.64 3.87
C VAL A 195 5.95 7.22 5.09
N TYR A 196 5.30 7.28 6.27
CA TYR A 196 5.85 6.83 7.53
C TYR A 196 4.97 5.72 8.10
N SER A 197 5.57 4.61 8.51
CA SER A 197 4.86 3.59 9.27
C SER A 197 4.95 3.92 10.77
N ARG A 198 3.81 3.83 11.46
CA ARG A 198 3.75 3.88 12.93
C ARG A 198 3.70 2.48 13.55
N ASN A 199 3.63 1.47 12.70
CA ASN A 199 3.62 0.06 13.09
C ASN A 199 4.94 -0.58 12.72
N ASP A 200 5.48 -1.40 13.62
CA ASP A 200 6.63 -2.23 13.34
C ASP A 200 6.27 -3.38 12.39
N GLY A 201 7.26 -3.84 11.65
CA GLY A 201 7.14 -5.06 10.82
C GLY A 201 6.36 -4.90 9.52
N ILE A 202 5.98 -3.69 9.13
CA ILE A 202 5.26 -3.47 7.86
C ILE A 202 6.17 -3.80 6.68
N PHE A 203 5.62 -4.56 5.75
CA PHE A 203 6.19 -4.75 4.42
C PHE A 203 5.65 -3.70 3.47
N PHE A 204 6.53 -3.12 2.67
CA PHE A 204 6.16 -2.19 1.62
C PHE A 204 6.39 -2.85 0.28
N ARG A 205 5.35 -3.04 -0.51
CA ARG A 205 5.48 -3.52 -1.89
C ARG A 205 5.44 -2.34 -2.84
N VAL A 206 6.44 -2.29 -3.71
CA VAL A 206 6.60 -1.28 -4.75
C VAL A 206 6.50 -1.98 -6.09
N PHE A 207 5.44 -1.73 -6.81
CA PHE A 207 5.09 -2.27 -8.12
C PHE A 207 5.15 -3.81 -8.23
N THR A 208 4.69 -4.31 -9.34
CA THR A 208 4.77 -5.74 -9.67
C THR A 208 5.93 -5.95 -10.64
N PRO A 209 6.90 -6.83 -10.30
CA PRO A 209 7.95 -7.20 -11.22
C PRO A 209 7.37 -7.83 -12.48
N GLU A 210 7.86 -7.43 -13.65
CA GLU A 210 7.53 -8.08 -14.90
C GLU A 210 8.26 -9.41 -15.00
N GLU A 211 7.58 -10.45 -15.48
CA GLU A 211 8.21 -11.76 -15.67
C GLU A 211 8.88 -11.83 -17.04
N PRO A 212 10.12 -12.36 -17.14
CA PRO A 212 10.75 -12.61 -18.44
C PRO A 212 9.91 -13.53 -19.31
N ALA A 213 9.92 -13.28 -20.60
CA ALA A 213 9.22 -14.13 -21.57
C ALA A 213 9.73 -15.57 -21.50
N GLY A 214 8.83 -16.55 -21.51
CA GLY A 214 9.16 -17.98 -21.49
C GLY A 214 9.50 -18.56 -20.13
N ARG A 215 9.39 -17.80 -19.05
CA ARG A 215 9.58 -18.34 -17.70
C ARG A 215 8.40 -19.23 -17.29
N VAL A 216 8.72 -20.37 -16.67
CA VAL A 216 7.72 -21.26 -16.08
C VAL A 216 7.19 -20.61 -14.79
N LYS A 217 5.87 -20.40 -14.72
CA LYS A 217 5.19 -19.64 -13.65
C LYS A 217 4.88 -20.41 -12.37
N ASP A 218 5.47 -21.57 -12.16
CA ASP A 218 4.95 -22.59 -11.26
C ASP A 218 5.31 -22.45 -9.78
N THR A 219 6.13 -21.47 -9.40
CA THR A 219 6.69 -21.44 -8.03
C THR A 219 6.56 -20.12 -7.28
N MET A 220 5.99 -19.10 -7.89
CA MET A 220 5.85 -17.79 -7.24
C MET A 220 4.38 -17.46 -7.00
N PRO A 221 4.00 -17.12 -5.76
CA PRO A 221 2.68 -16.55 -5.49
C PRO A 221 2.48 -15.29 -6.32
N ALA A 222 1.25 -15.09 -6.77
CA ALA A 222 0.90 -13.86 -7.48
C ALA A 222 1.15 -12.63 -6.57
N PHE A 223 1.68 -11.57 -7.16
CA PHE A 223 1.69 -10.27 -6.51
C PHE A 223 0.26 -9.74 -6.39
N PRO A 224 -0.06 -8.95 -5.35
CA PRO A 224 -1.36 -8.34 -5.23
C PRO A 224 -1.60 -7.34 -6.36
N GLU A 225 -2.87 -7.12 -6.68
CA GLU A 225 -3.27 -6.02 -7.54
C GLU A 225 -2.84 -4.66 -6.92
N GLY A 226 -2.88 -3.59 -7.73
CA GLY A 226 -2.42 -2.26 -7.36
C GLY A 226 -0.90 -2.10 -7.48
N ASP A 227 -0.41 -0.91 -7.16
CA ASP A 227 0.98 -0.51 -7.43
C ASP A 227 1.82 -0.41 -6.15
N LEU A 228 1.24 0.17 -5.10
CA LEU A 228 1.90 0.34 -3.80
C LEU A 228 1.08 -0.34 -2.71
N SER A 229 1.70 -1.20 -1.91
CA SER A 229 0.98 -1.91 -0.85
C SER A 229 1.71 -1.82 0.48
N PHE A 230 0.93 -1.64 1.54
CA PHE A 230 1.39 -1.70 2.92
C PHE A 230 0.82 -2.95 3.55
N LEU A 231 1.68 -3.91 3.89
CA LEU A 231 1.27 -5.27 4.21
C LEU A 231 1.73 -5.68 5.60
N LEU A 232 0.87 -6.37 6.31
CA LEU A 232 1.17 -7.03 7.58
C LEU A 232 1.85 -8.38 7.35
N ASP A 233 1.56 -9.02 6.21
CA ASP A 233 2.16 -10.29 5.83
C ASP A 233 2.33 -10.39 4.31
N ILE A 234 3.37 -11.12 3.89
CA ILE A 234 3.74 -11.38 2.49
C ILE A 234 4.01 -12.86 2.27
N PRO A 235 3.94 -13.35 1.03
CA PRO A 235 4.16 -14.76 0.77
C PRO A 235 5.60 -15.20 0.96
N ALA A 236 5.76 -16.49 1.29
CA ALA A 236 7.00 -17.22 1.14
C ALA A 236 7.10 -17.79 -0.28
N ILE A 237 8.32 -17.90 -0.81
CA ILE A 237 8.57 -18.55 -2.10
C ILE A 237 9.27 -19.89 -1.93
N CYS A 238 9.10 -20.75 -2.93
CA CYS A 238 9.72 -22.08 -2.96
C CYS A 238 9.42 -22.88 -1.67
N SER A 239 8.25 -22.71 -1.12
CA SER A 239 7.80 -23.46 0.06
C SER A 239 7.33 -24.87 -0.31
N PHE A 240 7.70 -25.36 -1.49
CA PHE A 240 7.46 -26.72 -1.88
C PHE A 240 8.42 -27.64 -1.16
N LYS A 241 7.92 -28.25 -0.12
CA LYS A 241 8.28 -29.61 0.17
C LYS A 241 7.01 -30.37 0.36
N PRO A 242 6.92 -31.51 -0.32
CA PRO A 242 5.89 -32.47 -0.01
C PRO A 242 5.97 -32.86 1.45
#